data_3c532467d905e74feac3f0c9a8580c47
#
_entry.id   3c532467d905e74feac3f0c9a8580c47
#
_cell.length_a   1.000
_cell.length_b   1.000
_cell.length_c   1.000
_cell.angle_alpha   90.00
_cell.angle_beta   90.00
_cell.angle_gamma   90.00
#
_symmetry.space_group_name_H-M   'P 1'
#
loop_
_entity.id
_entity.type
_entity.pdbx_description
1 polymer ?
#
loop_
_entity_poly.entity_id
_entity_poly.type
_entity_poly.pdbx_seq_one_letter_code
_entity_poly.pdbx_strand_id
1 'polypeptide(L)'
;MLYLPEGLPALETLRSEGWPVATYQHAGDSLPLMNHHVALLNLMPQKMTTELDFARVMAAIPERVQLTLVRLKGQTYKTTPLSHVLTFYADEDALFGSLPGVDRLVVTGAPLEQMPFEDVRYWPQLTRLMDWARTNVGRTLYVCWGAQAGLYHQY
;
A
#
# COMPACT_ATOMS: atom_id res chain seq x y z
N MET A 1 9.82 9.51 -11.66
CA MET A 1 10.09 10.09 -10.31
C MET A 1 9.09 9.50 -9.33
N LEU A 2 9.58 8.78 -8.34
CA LEU A 2 8.76 8.20 -7.28
C LEU A 2 8.72 9.14 -6.06
N TYR A 3 7.51 9.40 -5.56
CA TYR A 3 7.26 10.21 -4.37
C TYR A 3 6.85 9.30 -3.21
N LEU A 4 7.60 9.36 -2.11
CA LEU A 4 7.46 8.54 -0.91
C LEU A 4 7.25 9.40 0.34
N PRO A 5 6.68 8.85 1.42
CA PRO A 5 6.61 9.55 2.70
C PRO A 5 8.01 9.97 3.17
N GLU A 6 8.13 11.22 3.66
CA GLU A 6 9.39 11.71 4.21
C GLU A 6 9.85 10.86 5.40
N GLY A 7 11.13 10.54 5.45
CA GLY A 7 11.73 9.73 6.50
C GLY A 7 11.53 8.21 6.34
N LEU A 8 10.85 7.76 5.29
CA LEU A 8 10.70 6.31 5.06
C LEU A 8 12.08 5.67 4.83
N PRO A 9 12.43 4.59 5.53
CA PRO A 9 13.75 3.96 5.42
C PRO A 9 14.14 3.54 3.99
N ALA A 10 13.17 3.16 3.17
CA ALA A 10 13.39 2.82 1.77
C ALA A 10 14.03 3.95 0.94
N LEU A 11 13.85 5.23 1.35
CA LEU A 11 14.41 6.39 0.65
C LEU A 11 15.92 6.37 0.56
N GLU A 12 16.59 6.05 1.66
CA GLU A 12 18.07 6.03 1.70
C GLU A 12 18.60 4.95 0.78
N THR A 13 18.01 3.76 0.82
CA THR A 13 18.41 2.65 -0.04
C THR A 13 18.22 2.99 -1.51
N LEU A 14 17.05 3.52 -1.88
CA LEU A 14 16.74 3.89 -3.26
C LEU A 14 17.68 4.98 -3.78
N ARG A 15 18.01 5.98 -2.94
CA ARG A 15 18.95 7.03 -3.30
C ARG A 15 20.36 6.48 -3.50
N SER A 16 20.80 5.57 -2.64
CA SER A 16 22.12 4.91 -2.78
C SER A 16 22.21 4.04 -4.03
N GLU A 17 21.08 3.48 -4.47
CA GLU A 17 20.95 2.72 -5.71
C GLU A 17 20.80 3.62 -6.96
N GLY A 18 20.73 4.94 -6.79
CA GLY A 18 20.64 5.90 -7.89
C GLY A 18 19.23 6.11 -8.45
N TRP A 19 18.18 5.67 -7.75
CA TRP A 19 16.81 5.86 -8.19
C TRP A 19 16.34 7.31 -7.98
N PRO A 20 15.58 7.88 -8.94
CA PRO A 20 15.00 9.22 -8.80
C PRO A 20 13.82 9.19 -7.84
N VAL A 21 14.05 9.59 -6.60
CA VAL A 21 13.03 9.61 -5.54
C VAL A 21 12.91 11.00 -4.91
N ALA A 22 11.70 11.40 -4.61
CA ALA A 22 11.33 12.61 -3.89
C ALA A 22 10.45 12.27 -2.69
N THR A 23 10.12 13.24 -1.85
CA THR A 23 9.35 13.03 -0.64
C THR A 23 8.10 13.89 -0.59
N TYR A 24 7.13 13.45 0.23
CA TYR A 24 6.01 14.23 0.69
C TYR A 24 5.83 14.04 2.21
N GLN A 25 5.27 15.05 2.90
CA GLN A 25 5.05 14.96 4.35
C GLN A 25 3.72 14.31 4.69
N HIS A 26 2.65 14.68 3.97
CA HIS A 26 1.31 14.14 4.16
C HIS A 26 0.74 13.66 2.83
N ALA A 27 -0.05 12.59 2.87
CA ALA A 27 -0.64 12.02 1.66
C ALA A 27 -1.56 12.99 0.89
N GLY A 28 -2.04 14.04 1.55
CA GLY A 28 -2.85 15.11 0.96
C GLY A 28 -2.07 16.37 0.56
N ASP A 29 -0.74 16.35 0.62
CA ASP A 29 0.07 17.50 0.28
C ASP A 29 -0.13 17.94 -1.18
N SER A 30 0.03 19.23 -1.41
CA SER A 30 0.03 19.80 -2.76
C SER A 30 1.32 19.41 -3.47
N LEU A 31 1.28 18.26 -4.11
CA LEU A 31 2.39 17.75 -4.93
C LEU A 31 2.29 18.24 -6.37
N PRO A 32 3.40 18.22 -7.14
CA PRO A 32 3.32 18.39 -8.58
C PRO A 32 2.29 17.42 -9.17
N LEU A 33 1.73 17.77 -10.34
CA LEU A 33 0.77 16.89 -11.00
C LEU A 33 1.35 15.48 -11.14
N MET A 34 0.71 14.52 -10.46
CA MET A 34 1.09 13.11 -10.52
C MET A 34 0.44 12.45 -11.73
N ASN A 35 1.18 11.55 -12.37
CA ASN A 35 0.63 10.70 -13.42
C ASN A 35 -0.10 9.51 -12.81
N HIS A 36 0.39 9.01 -11.67
CA HIS A 36 -0.18 7.87 -10.97
C HIS A 36 -0.15 8.08 -9.46
N HIS A 37 -1.27 7.85 -8.80
CA HIS A 37 -1.36 7.72 -7.37
C HIS A 37 -1.66 6.25 -7.01
N VAL A 38 -0.67 5.57 -6.45
CA VAL A 38 -0.74 4.15 -6.10
C VAL A 38 -0.89 4.01 -4.59
N ALA A 39 -1.91 3.30 -4.14
CA ALA A 39 -2.04 2.84 -2.77
C ALA A 39 -1.50 1.41 -2.67
N LEU A 40 -0.62 1.16 -1.72
CA LEU A 40 -0.10 -0.18 -1.40
C LEU A 40 -0.69 -0.64 -0.06
N LEU A 41 -1.67 -1.54 -0.13
CA LEU A 41 -2.14 -2.26 1.05
C LEU A 41 -1.15 -3.36 1.36
N ASN A 42 -0.32 -3.12 2.36
CA ASN A 42 0.77 -4.03 2.73
C ASN A 42 0.34 -4.94 3.88
N LEU A 43 -0.03 -6.18 3.54
CA LEU A 43 -0.44 -7.22 4.49
C LEU A 43 0.74 -8.11 4.94
N MET A 44 1.93 -7.90 4.39
CA MET A 44 3.12 -8.68 4.73
C MET A 44 3.59 -8.36 6.14
N PRO A 45 4.12 -9.37 6.87
CA PRO A 45 4.63 -9.15 8.23
C PRO A 45 5.91 -8.30 8.25
N GLN A 46 6.83 -8.51 7.32
CA GLN A 46 8.06 -7.72 7.16
C GLN A 46 7.80 -6.56 6.20
N LYS A 47 7.13 -5.52 6.72
CA LYS A 47 6.64 -4.43 5.88
C LYS A 47 7.75 -3.63 5.21
N MET A 48 8.86 -3.39 5.91
CA MET A 48 9.96 -2.56 5.39
C MET A 48 10.61 -3.20 4.15
N THR A 49 10.77 -4.52 4.13
CA THR A 49 11.27 -5.24 2.96
C THR A 49 10.31 -5.12 1.78
N THR A 50 9.03 -5.33 2.03
CA THR A 50 7.99 -5.24 1.00
C THR A 50 7.88 -3.81 0.44
N GLU A 51 7.95 -2.80 1.30
CA GLU A 51 7.97 -1.38 0.89
C GLU A 51 9.09 -1.11 -0.10
N LEU A 52 10.29 -1.56 0.23
CA LEU A 52 11.47 -1.35 -0.63
C LEU A 52 11.33 -2.07 -1.97
N ASP A 53 10.84 -3.30 -1.97
CA ASP A 53 10.69 -4.09 -3.20
C ASP A 53 9.68 -3.44 -4.16
N PHE A 54 8.51 -3.04 -3.65
CA PHE A 54 7.53 -2.32 -4.47
C PHE A 54 8.01 -0.94 -4.90
N ALA A 55 8.70 -0.22 -4.01
CA ALA A 55 9.26 1.09 -4.34
C ALA A 55 10.31 1.02 -5.45
N ARG A 56 11.16 0.00 -5.47
CA ARG A 56 12.12 -0.22 -6.58
C ARG A 56 11.40 -0.40 -7.92
N VAL A 57 10.36 -1.23 -7.96
CA VAL A 57 9.58 -1.45 -9.18
C VAL A 57 8.95 -0.14 -9.65
N MET A 58 8.38 0.63 -8.73
CA MET A 58 7.72 1.90 -9.06
C MET A 58 8.72 3.00 -9.42
N ALA A 59 9.93 3.00 -8.84
CA ALA A 59 10.97 3.96 -9.18
C ALA A 59 11.48 3.82 -10.62
N ALA A 60 11.33 2.63 -11.21
CA ALA A 60 11.66 2.38 -12.61
C ALA A 60 10.62 2.95 -13.60
N ILE A 61 9.46 3.38 -13.12
CA ILE A 61 8.44 4.00 -13.98
C ILE A 61 8.88 5.43 -14.32
N PRO A 62 8.92 5.81 -15.62
CA PRO A 62 9.41 7.13 -16.02
C PRO A 62 8.51 8.28 -15.60
N GLU A 63 7.21 8.04 -15.43
CA GLU A 63 6.22 9.02 -15.02
C GLU A 63 6.35 9.35 -13.52
N ARG A 64 5.61 10.37 -13.06
CA ARG A 64 5.51 10.72 -11.64
C ARG A 64 4.52 9.80 -10.95
N VAL A 65 5.00 9.07 -9.95
CA VAL A 65 4.22 8.14 -9.14
C VAL A 65 4.26 8.57 -7.69
N GLN A 66 3.11 8.75 -7.07
CA GLN A 66 2.98 8.86 -5.63
C GLN A 66 2.62 7.50 -5.04
N LEU A 67 3.39 7.03 -4.08
CA LEU A 67 3.09 5.80 -3.33
C LEU A 67 2.56 6.15 -1.95
N THR A 68 1.35 5.73 -1.64
CA THR A 68 0.75 5.81 -0.31
C THR A 68 0.68 4.42 0.30
N LEU A 69 1.26 4.27 1.48
CA LEU A 69 1.23 3.02 2.23
C LEU A 69 -0.07 2.95 3.04
N VAL A 70 -0.75 1.82 2.97
CA VAL A 70 -2.06 1.61 3.59
C VAL A 70 -2.03 0.36 4.46
N ARG A 71 -2.67 0.46 5.61
CA ARG A 71 -2.93 -0.64 6.54
C ARG A 71 -4.42 -0.82 6.77
N LEU A 72 -4.81 -2.01 7.22
CA LEU A 72 -6.17 -2.26 7.69
C LEU A 72 -6.24 -2.12 9.22
N LYS A 73 -7.29 -1.49 9.72
CA LYS A 73 -7.63 -1.57 11.14
C LYS A 73 -7.86 -3.04 11.51
N GLY A 74 -7.37 -3.45 12.65
CA GLY A 74 -7.43 -4.85 13.08
C GLY A 74 -6.20 -5.68 12.73
N GLN A 75 -5.26 -5.18 11.91
CA GLN A 75 -3.96 -5.83 11.77
C GLN A 75 -3.16 -5.75 13.08
N THR A 76 -2.43 -6.83 13.35
CA THR A 76 -1.42 -6.87 14.41
C THR A 76 -0.04 -6.98 13.78
N TYR A 77 0.97 -6.38 14.42
CA TYR A 77 2.33 -6.31 13.89
C TYR A 77 3.29 -7.03 14.83
N LYS A 78 3.88 -8.13 14.37
CA LYS A 78 4.83 -8.92 15.17
C LYS A 78 6.29 -8.62 14.83
N THR A 79 6.57 -8.31 13.56
CA THR A 79 7.94 -8.15 13.04
C THR A 79 8.25 -6.72 12.59
N THR A 80 7.25 -5.89 12.38
CA THR A 80 7.41 -4.47 12.06
C THR A 80 7.09 -3.64 13.30
N PRO A 81 7.94 -2.67 13.70
CA PRO A 81 7.65 -1.79 14.83
C PRO A 81 6.35 -1.01 14.62
N LEU A 82 5.51 -0.94 15.64
CA LEU A 82 4.25 -0.18 15.59
C LEU A 82 4.50 1.29 15.24
N SER A 83 5.58 1.88 15.76
CA SER A 83 5.97 3.26 15.45
C SER A 83 6.16 3.51 13.96
N HIS A 84 6.76 2.56 13.23
CA HIS A 84 6.92 2.63 11.78
C HIS A 84 5.56 2.67 11.07
N VAL A 85 4.67 1.78 11.47
CA VAL A 85 3.32 1.70 10.87
C VAL A 85 2.52 2.97 11.15
N LEU A 86 2.53 3.45 12.38
CA LEU A 86 1.79 4.68 12.75
C LEU A 86 2.35 5.93 12.07
N THR A 87 3.65 5.95 11.78
CA THR A 87 4.29 7.10 11.12
C THR A 87 4.01 7.13 9.60
N PHE A 88 4.06 5.98 8.93
CA PHE A 88 4.11 5.96 7.45
C PHE A 88 2.85 5.41 6.78
N TYR A 89 1.95 4.75 7.51
CA TYR A 89 0.77 4.10 6.94
C TYR A 89 -0.50 4.91 7.22
N ALA A 90 -1.33 5.05 6.21
CA ALA A 90 -2.70 5.52 6.37
C ALA A 90 -3.64 4.35 6.63
N ASP A 91 -4.73 4.58 7.37
CA ASP A 91 -5.81 3.60 7.51
C ASP A 91 -6.61 3.51 6.21
N GLU A 92 -7.31 2.39 6.02
CA GLU A 92 -8.23 2.22 4.90
C GLU A 92 -9.31 3.31 4.83
N ASP A 93 -9.74 3.84 5.97
CA ASP A 93 -10.73 4.94 6.01
C ASP A 93 -10.24 6.20 5.30
N ALA A 94 -8.93 6.45 5.30
CA ALA A 94 -8.34 7.58 4.58
C ALA A 94 -8.53 7.45 3.06
N LEU A 95 -8.50 6.23 2.52
CA LEU A 95 -8.79 5.98 1.10
C LEU A 95 -10.23 6.33 0.74
N PHE A 96 -11.16 6.12 1.67
CA PHE A 96 -12.59 6.33 1.40
C PHE A 96 -13.00 7.80 1.35
N GLY A 97 -12.23 8.71 1.97
CA GLY A 97 -12.67 10.08 2.08
C GLY A 97 -11.65 11.19 2.14
N SER A 98 -10.42 10.92 2.55
CA SER A 98 -9.44 11.97 2.89
C SER A 98 -8.29 12.09 1.90
N LEU A 99 -7.97 11.05 1.16
CA LEU A 99 -6.88 11.06 0.21
C LEU A 99 -7.34 11.56 -1.15
N PRO A 100 -6.46 12.25 -1.91
CA PRO A 100 -6.70 12.48 -3.32
C PRO A 100 -7.00 11.17 -4.04
N GLY A 101 -7.76 11.22 -5.12
CA GLY A 101 -8.17 10.03 -5.85
C GLY A 101 -7.01 9.08 -6.11
N VAL A 102 -7.16 7.83 -5.68
CA VAL A 102 -6.21 6.76 -5.93
C VAL A 102 -6.53 6.12 -7.27
N ASP A 103 -5.55 6.10 -8.17
CA ASP A 103 -5.73 5.51 -9.50
C ASP A 103 -5.58 4.00 -9.48
N ARG A 104 -4.71 3.51 -8.62
CA ARG A 104 -4.30 2.12 -8.56
C ARG A 104 -4.17 1.64 -7.13
N LEU A 105 -4.62 0.42 -6.88
CA LEU A 105 -4.45 -0.25 -5.60
C LEU A 105 -3.63 -1.52 -5.81
N VAL A 106 -2.65 -1.74 -4.94
CA VAL A 106 -1.93 -3.01 -4.85
C VAL A 106 -2.26 -3.64 -3.50
N VAL A 107 -2.71 -4.89 -3.53
CA VAL A 107 -2.96 -5.70 -2.33
C VAL A 107 -1.92 -6.80 -2.30
N THR A 108 -1.06 -6.78 -1.29
CA THR A 108 0.03 -7.76 -1.17
C THR A 108 -0.46 -9.12 -0.69
N GLY A 109 0.42 -10.11 -0.71
CA GLY A 109 0.23 -11.37 0.00
C GLY A 109 0.24 -11.20 1.51
N ALA A 110 -0.11 -12.30 2.18
CA ALA A 110 -0.01 -12.49 3.61
C ALA A 110 0.24 -13.97 3.89
N PRO A 111 0.93 -14.35 4.97
CA PRO A 111 1.21 -15.77 5.28
C PRO A 111 0.00 -16.42 5.98
N LEU A 112 -1.15 -16.49 5.31
CA LEU A 112 -2.43 -16.92 5.87
C LEU A 112 -3.07 -18.08 5.08
N GLU A 113 -2.30 -18.83 4.30
CA GLU A 113 -2.76 -19.90 3.41
C GLU A 113 -3.49 -21.04 4.14
N GLN A 114 -3.18 -21.24 5.42
CA GLN A 114 -3.76 -22.30 6.24
C GLN A 114 -5.01 -21.87 7.02
N MET A 115 -5.39 -20.61 6.94
CA MET A 115 -6.51 -20.02 7.68
C MET A 115 -7.71 -19.81 6.75
N PRO A 116 -8.93 -20.23 7.13
CA PRO A 116 -10.13 -19.83 6.42
C PRO A 116 -10.22 -18.30 6.34
N PHE A 117 -10.69 -17.78 5.22
CA PHE A 117 -10.73 -16.32 5.00
C PHE A 117 -11.56 -15.61 6.07
N GLU A 118 -12.69 -16.16 6.46
CA GLU A 118 -13.59 -15.58 7.46
C GLU A 118 -12.96 -15.51 8.85
N ASP A 119 -11.95 -16.32 9.14
CA ASP A 119 -11.23 -16.33 10.42
C ASP A 119 -10.10 -15.30 10.46
N VAL A 120 -9.77 -14.69 9.33
CA VAL A 120 -8.77 -13.62 9.26
C VAL A 120 -9.31 -12.39 10.00
N ARG A 121 -8.55 -11.92 10.99
CA ARG A 121 -8.97 -10.85 11.92
C ARG A 121 -9.46 -9.58 11.19
N TYR A 122 -8.82 -9.20 10.09
CA TYR A 122 -9.16 -8.01 9.32
C TYR A 122 -9.99 -8.33 8.06
N TRP A 123 -10.58 -9.50 7.98
CA TRP A 123 -11.38 -9.90 6.82
C TRP A 123 -12.50 -8.90 6.48
N PRO A 124 -13.30 -8.42 7.46
CA PRO A 124 -14.33 -7.43 7.16
C PRO A 124 -13.79 -6.14 6.56
N GLN A 125 -12.66 -5.64 7.05
CA GLN A 125 -12.02 -4.43 6.53
C GLN A 125 -11.46 -4.66 5.13
N LEU A 126 -10.84 -5.82 4.89
CA LEU A 126 -10.31 -6.18 3.58
C LEU A 126 -11.40 -6.28 2.52
N THR A 127 -12.48 -6.97 2.81
CA THR A 127 -13.62 -7.11 1.88
C THR A 127 -14.27 -5.78 1.58
N ARG A 128 -14.45 -4.91 2.59
CA ARG A 128 -14.94 -3.55 2.41
C ARG A 128 -14.04 -2.73 1.48
N LEU A 129 -12.72 -2.85 1.64
CA LEU A 129 -11.76 -2.17 0.77
C LEU A 129 -11.83 -2.70 -0.67
N MET A 130 -11.95 -4.01 -0.84
CA MET A 130 -12.11 -4.63 -2.16
C MET A 130 -13.38 -4.14 -2.88
N ASP A 131 -14.50 -4.07 -2.16
CA ASP A 131 -15.76 -3.58 -2.72
C ASP A 131 -15.68 -2.11 -3.10
N TRP A 132 -15.09 -1.28 -2.25
CA TRP A 132 -14.85 0.13 -2.56
C TRP A 132 -13.94 0.29 -3.79
N ALA A 133 -12.87 -0.51 -3.89
CA ALA A 133 -11.92 -0.42 -4.99
C ALA A 133 -12.55 -0.74 -6.35
N ARG A 134 -13.55 -1.63 -6.41
CA ARG A 134 -14.23 -1.98 -7.66
C ARG A 134 -14.87 -0.79 -8.36
N THR A 135 -15.31 0.21 -7.62
CA THR A 135 -16.02 1.38 -8.14
C THR A 135 -15.21 2.67 -8.10
N ASN A 136 -14.17 2.73 -7.28
CA ASN A 136 -13.43 3.97 -7.01
C ASN A 136 -11.98 3.96 -7.51
N VAL A 137 -11.44 2.78 -7.84
CA VAL A 137 -10.05 2.63 -8.30
C VAL A 137 -10.02 2.14 -9.72
N GLY A 138 -9.21 2.78 -10.55
CA GLY A 138 -9.12 2.43 -11.96
C GLY A 138 -8.61 1.01 -12.20
N ARG A 139 -7.61 0.56 -11.41
CA ARG A 139 -7.07 -0.81 -11.48
C ARG A 139 -6.60 -1.27 -10.13
N THR A 140 -6.87 -2.53 -9.80
CA THR A 140 -6.36 -3.21 -8.60
C THR A 140 -5.50 -4.41 -8.99
N LEU A 141 -4.31 -4.48 -8.42
CA LEU A 141 -3.41 -5.63 -8.53
C LEU A 141 -3.45 -6.41 -7.21
N TYR A 142 -3.85 -7.65 -7.29
CA TYR A 142 -3.83 -8.58 -6.16
C TYR A 142 -2.66 -9.54 -6.31
N VAL A 143 -1.85 -9.70 -5.26
CA VAL A 143 -0.62 -10.50 -5.30
C VAL A 143 -0.73 -11.65 -4.31
N CYS A 144 -0.38 -12.86 -4.74
CA CYS A 144 -0.24 -14.05 -3.90
C CYS A 144 -1.53 -14.35 -3.09
N TRP A 145 -1.45 -14.42 -1.77
CA TRP A 145 -2.63 -14.61 -0.92
C TRP A 145 -3.69 -13.52 -1.14
N GLY A 146 -3.28 -12.29 -1.39
CA GLY A 146 -4.20 -11.21 -1.77
C GLY A 146 -5.03 -11.54 -3.02
N ALA A 147 -4.43 -12.21 -4.00
CA ALA A 147 -5.16 -12.68 -5.18
C ALA A 147 -6.17 -13.78 -4.85
N GLN A 148 -5.81 -14.71 -3.98
CA GLN A 148 -6.72 -15.75 -3.49
C GLN A 148 -7.90 -15.14 -2.74
N ALA A 149 -7.63 -14.19 -1.85
CA ALA A 149 -8.66 -13.47 -1.10
C ALA A 149 -9.61 -12.69 -2.02
N GLY A 150 -9.06 -12.01 -3.02
CA GLY A 150 -9.84 -11.27 -4.02
C GLY A 150 -10.74 -12.18 -4.84
N LEU A 151 -10.23 -13.31 -5.32
CA LEU A 151 -11.02 -14.31 -6.03
C LEU A 151 -12.13 -14.88 -5.14
N TYR A 152 -11.80 -15.27 -3.93
CA TYR A 152 -12.78 -15.82 -2.97
C TYR A 152 -13.91 -14.84 -2.65
N HIS A 153 -13.59 -13.55 -2.49
CA HIS A 153 -14.59 -12.54 -2.15
C HIS A 153 -15.46 -12.13 -3.33
N GLN A 154 -14.91 -12.13 -4.55
CA GLN A 154 -15.59 -11.57 -5.73
C GLN A 154 -16.31 -12.61 -6.57
N TYR A 155 -16.03 -13.90 -6.40
CA TYR A 155 -16.60 -15.01 -7.16
C TYR A 155 -17.06 -16.17 -6.26
#